data_f32d8e757ddeff9f90643b16d3eb2e03
#
_entry.id   f32d8e757ddeff9f90643b16d3eb2e03
#
_cell.length_a   1.000
_cell.length_b   1.000
_cell.length_c   1.000
_cell.angle_alpha   90.00
_cell.angle_beta   90.00
_cell.angle_gamma   90.00
#
_symmetry.space_group_name_H-M   'P 1'
#
loop_
_entity.id
_entity.type
_entity.pdbx_description
1 polymer ?
#
loop_
_entity_poly.entity_id
_entity_poly.type
_entity_poly.pdbx_seq_one_letter_code
_entity_poly.pdbx_strand_id
1 'polypeptide(L)'
;MGQFYIGSDIPADAYRISLMNPAFKNYSIGVRMDKGRIILVGGVRRGHRSNEHSRYTVAPARDPWGIAEDIKRKILVDAEQQIATAAADQQGVARQREEKRLVIGLLSRLVETRNYDGYYGILCSIRMQGMTGDVSEGYGDTYKLKLDALSKDQLIRIVGFLSTLER
;
A
#
# COMPACT_ATOMS: atom_id res chain seq x y z
N MET A 1 -6.39 8.12 -30.81
CA MET A 1 -5.09 7.89 -30.14
C MET A 1 -4.91 9.00 -29.11
N GLY A 2 -4.81 8.66 -27.84
CA GLY A 2 -4.56 9.63 -26.78
C GLY A 2 -3.13 10.17 -26.88
N GLN A 3 -2.96 11.48 -26.82
CA GLN A 3 -1.64 12.11 -26.79
C GLN A 3 -1.03 11.97 -25.39
N PHE A 4 0.24 11.61 -25.33
CA PHE A 4 1.02 11.68 -24.10
C PHE A 4 1.51 13.11 -23.88
N TYR A 5 1.51 13.57 -22.64
CA TYR A 5 2.02 14.88 -22.25
C TYR A 5 3.04 14.73 -21.11
N ILE A 6 3.88 15.74 -20.94
CA ILE A 6 4.83 15.78 -19.82
C ILE A 6 4.07 16.18 -18.57
N GLY A 7 4.13 15.34 -17.53
CA GLY A 7 3.47 15.62 -16.24
C GLY A 7 4.18 16.74 -15.50
N SER A 8 3.42 17.74 -15.08
CA SER A 8 3.92 18.90 -14.33
C SER A 8 4.21 18.62 -12.85
N ASP A 9 3.66 17.52 -12.32
CA ASP A 9 3.70 17.23 -10.87
C ASP A 9 4.97 16.48 -10.42
N ILE A 10 5.89 16.21 -11.33
CA ILE A 10 7.16 15.55 -11.03
C ILE A 10 8.26 16.56 -11.29
N PRO A 11 9.12 16.88 -10.30
CA PRO A 11 10.29 17.70 -10.54
C PRO A 11 11.04 17.09 -11.73
N ALA A 12 11.14 17.85 -12.82
CA ALA A 12 11.95 17.45 -13.95
C ALA A 12 13.41 17.49 -13.48
N ASP A 13 13.87 16.37 -12.95
CA ASP A 13 15.28 16.13 -12.86
C ASP A 13 15.80 16.18 -14.30
N ALA A 14 16.90 16.88 -14.56
CA ALA A 14 17.44 17.09 -15.92
C ALA A 14 17.67 15.78 -16.69
N TYR A 15 17.54 14.63 -16.02
CA TYR A 15 17.75 13.28 -16.54
C TYR A 15 16.49 12.40 -16.56
N ARG A 16 15.33 12.88 -16.09
CA ARG A 16 14.10 12.08 -16.02
C ARG A 16 12.88 12.88 -16.45
N ILE A 17 12.15 12.36 -17.43
CA ILE A 17 10.88 12.91 -17.91
C ILE A 17 9.78 11.89 -17.61
N SER A 18 8.60 12.34 -17.22
CA SER A 18 7.44 11.49 -17.05
C SER A 18 6.39 11.82 -18.10
N LEU A 19 6.02 10.81 -18.88
CA LEU A 19 4.95 10.91 -19.86
C LEU A 19 3.66 10.37 -19.24
N MET A 20 2.57 11.10 -19.39
CA MET A 20 1.25 10.73 -18.92
C MET A 20 0.23 10.76 -20.05
N ASN A 21 -0.82 9.96 -19.93
CA ASN A 21 -1.92 9.94 -20.88
C ASN A 21 -3.25 9.90 -20.12
N PRO A 22 -4.21 10.78 -20.44
CA PRO A 22 -5.52 10.82 -19.79
C PRO A 22 -6.31 9.51 -19.92
N ALA A 23 -6.09 8.75 -21.00
CA ALA A 23 -6.73 7.44 -21.20
C ALA A 23 -6.25 6.38 -20.21
N PHE A 24 -5.04 6.53 -19.66
CA PHE A 24 -4.44 5.62 -18.68
C PHE A 24 -4.26 6.32 -17.33
N LYS A 25 -5.37 6.60 -16.67
CA LYS A 25 -5.38 7.30 -15.39
C LYS A 25 -4.48 6.57 -14.37
N ASN A 26 -3.61 7.33 -13.69
CA ASN A 26 -2.63 6.82 -12.74
C ASN A 26 -1.50 5.96 -13.33
N TYR A 27 -1.35 5.91 -14.65
CA TYR A 27 -0.22 5.27 -15.31
C TYR A 27 0.74 6.31 -15.86
N SER A 28 2.03 6.08 -15.73
CA SER A 28 3.06 6.97 -16.29
C SER A 28 4.20 6.17 -16.90
N ILE A 29 4.85 6.76 -17.89
CA ILE A 29 6.07 6.23 -18.49
C ILE A 29 7.21 7.17 -18.13
N GLY A 30 8.11 6.69 -17.26
CA GLY A 30 9.35 7.37 -16.95
C GLY A 30 10.37 7.20 -18.09
N VAL A 31 10.96 8.29 -18.52
CA VAL A 31 12.00 8.31 -19.56
C VAL A 31 13.28 8.86 -18.93
N ARG A 32 14.38 8.12 -19.04
CA ARG A 32 15.69 8.58 -18.56
C ARG A 32 16.81 8.11 -19.46
N MET A 33 17.94 8.82 -19.42
CA MET A 33 19.20 8.38 -20.04
C MET A 33 20.03 7.59 -19.04
N ASP A 34 20.58 6.48 -19.46
CA ASP A 34 21.54 5.69 -18.69
C ASP A 34 22.54 5.03 -19.63
N LYS A 35 23.83 5.26 -19.39
CA LYS A 35 24.94 4.72 -20.19
C LYS A 35 24.75 4.88 -21.70
N GLY A 36 24.29 6.07 -22.12
CA GLY A 36 24.08 6.40 -23.53
C GLY A 36 22.86 5.73 -24.19
N ARG A 37 21.95 5.16 -23.39
CA ARG A 37 20.69 4.58 -23.86
C ARG A 37 19.49 5.25 -23.20
N ILE A 38 18.39 5.34 -23.92
CA ILE A 38 17.11 5.77 -23.37
C ILE A 38 16.46 4.58 -22.68
N ILE A 39 16.13 4.71 -21.41
CA ILE A 39 15.37 3.74 -20.63
C ILE A 39 13.95 4.27 -20.47
N LEU A 40 12.99 3.45 -20.85
CA LEU A 40 11.57 3.69 -20.71
C LEU A 40 11.03 2.72 -19.65
N VAL A 41 10.32 3.25 -18.65
CA VAL A 41 9.75 2.45 -17.55
C VAL A 41 8.29 2.81 -17.39
N GLY A 42 7.41 1.87 -17.67
CA GLY A 42 5.97 2.02 -17.46
C GLY A 42 5.53 1.48 -16.10
N GLY A 43 4.57 2.15 -15.48
CA GLY A 43 4.02 1.66 -14.22
C GLY A 43 2.91 2.53 -13.64
N VAL A 44 2.18 1.94 -12.70
CA VAL A 44 1.10 2.62 -11.97
C VAL A 44 1.69 3.51 -10.89
N ARG A 45 1.23 4.77 -10.84
CA ARG A 45 1.64 5.74 -9.82
C ARG A 45 0.89 5.48 -8.51
N ARG A 46 1.66 5.38 -7.42
CA ARG A 46 1.14 5.36 -6.04
C ARG A 46 1.76 6.52 -5.27
N GLY A 47 1.08 7.67 -5.23
CA GLY A 47 1.63 8.90 -4.67
C GLY A 47 2.87 9.36 -5.46
N HIS A 48 3.99 9.56 -4.77
CA HIS A 48 5.26 9.97 -5.40
C HIS A 48 6.10 8.79 -5.96
N ARG A 49 5.66 7.55 -5.77
CA ARG A 49 6.35 6.35 -6.27
C ARG A 49 5.55 5.72 -7.40
N SER A 50 6.24 5.25 -8.44
CA SER A 50 5.66 4.36 -9.44
C SER A 50 6.17 2.95 -9.21
N ASN A 51 5.28 1.96 -9.24
CA ASN A 51 5.70 0.58 -9.35
C ASN A 51 6.15 0.34 -10.78
N GLU A 52 7.43 0.05 -10.96
CA GLU A 52 7.99 -0.28 -12.28
C GLU A 52 7.51 -1.68 -12.68
N HIS A 53 6.66 -1.78 -13.70
CA HIS A 53 6.17 -3.07 -14.17
C HIS A 53 6.78 -3.46 -15.53
N SER A 54 6.96 -2.49 -16.41
CA SER A 54 7.46 -2.73 -17.77
C SER A 54 8.68 -1.87 -18.05
N ARG A 55 9.77 -2.48 -18.48
CA ARG A 55 11.03 -1.77 -18.80
C ARG A 55 11.46 -2.07 -20.22
N TYR A 56 11.81 -1.01 -20.94
CA TYR A 56 12.34 -1.08 -22.30
C TYR A 56 13.51 -0.14 -22.47
N THR A 57 14.52 -0.57 -23.22
CA THR A 57 15.73 0.23 -23.48
C THR A 57 15.91 0.40 -24.98
N VAL A 58 16.19 1.63 -25.42
CA VAL A 58 16.32 1.99 -26.82
C VAL A 58 17.54 2.87 -27.09
N ALA A 59 18.12 2.74 -28.28
CA ALA A 59 19.20 3.62 -28.72
C ALA A 59 18.66 5.04 -29.00
N PRO A 60 19.36 6.11 -28.61
CA PRO A 60 18.91 7.49 -28.83
C PRO A 60 18.74 7.86 -30.32
N ALA A 61 19.53 7.23 -31.20
CA ALA A 61 19.47 7.45 -32.64
C ALA A 61 18.30 6.74 -33.34
N ARG A 62 17.48 5.98 -32.58
CA ARG A 62 16.31 5.30 -33.14
C ARG A 62 15.23 6.31 -33.50
N ASP A 63 14.55 6.07 -34.62
CA ASP A 63 13.42 6.88 -35.09
C ASP A 63 12.35 7.02 -34.01
N PRO A 64 11.88 8.24 -33.69
CA PRO A 64 10.87 8.50 -32.67
C PRO A 64 9.55 7.74 -32.88
N TRP A 65 9.13 7.54 -34.13
CA TRP A 65 7.94 6.78 -34.46
C TRP A 65 8.09 5.31 -34.06
N GLY A 66 9.23 4.70 -34.35
CA GLY A 66 9.57 3.35 -33.93
C GLY A 66 9.63 3.19 -32.40
N ILE A 67 10.05 4.23 -31.67
CA ILE A 67 10.01 4.27 -30.20
C ILE A 67 8.56 4.29 -29.70
N ALA A 68 7.70 5.11 -30.32
CA ALA A 68 6.28 5.20 -29.95
C ALA A 68 5.53 3.86 -30.14
N GLU A 69 5.78 3.18 -31.25
CA GLU A 69 5.20 1.85 -31.52
C GLU A 69 5.72 0.78 -30.53
N ASP A 70 6.99 0.83 -30.16
CA ASP A 70 7.54 -0.05 -29.14
C ASP A 70 6.94 0.22 -27.74
N ILE A 71 6.71 1.48 -27.37
CA ILE A 71 6.01 1.85 -26.13
C ILE A 71 4.62 1.21 -26.12
N LYS A 72 3.86 1.37 -27.19
CA LYS A 72 2.53 0.80 -27.33
C LYS A 72 2.54 -0.72 -27.16
N ARG A 73 3.45 -1.39 -27.86
CA ARG A 73 3.51 -2.86 -27.89
C ARG A 73 4.12 -3.49 -26.64
N LYS A 74 5.09 -2.83 -25.97
CA LYS A 74 5.90 -3.43 -24.91
C LYS A 74 5.61 -2.85 -23.52
N ILE A 75 5.08 -1.64 -23.44
CA ILE A 75 4.83 -0.95 -22.18
C ILE A 75 3.33 -0.84 -21.90
N LEU A 76 2.53 -0.49 -22.92
CA LEU A 76 1.12 -0.23 -22.74
C LEU A 76 0.23 -1.48 -22.92
N VAL A 77 0.77 -2.58 -23.40
CA VAL A 77 0.01 -3.80 -23.67
C VAL A 77 -0.77 -4.29 -22.43
N ASP A 78 -0.15 -4.21 -21.26
CA ASP A 78 -0.74 -4.67 -19.99
C ASP A 78 -1.13 -3.50 -19.05
N ALA A 79 -1.13 -2.26 -19.55
CA ALA A 79 -1.34 -1.08 -18.71
C ALA A 79 -2.71 -1.08 -18.01
N GLU A 80 -3.78 -1.47 -18.71
CA GLU A 80 -5.13 -1.54 -18.17
C GLU A 80 -5.22 -2.59 -17.05
N GLN A 81 -4.62 -3.76 -17.26
CA GLN A 81 -4.58 -4.82 -16.24
C GLN A 81 -3.78 -4.39 -15.02
N GLN A 82 -2.64 -3.72 -15.22
CA GLN A 82 -1.83 -3.19 -14.12
C GLN A 82 -2.59 -2.13 -13.31
N ILE A 83 -3.34 -1.25 -13.97
CA ILE A 83 -4.19 -0.25 -13.33
C ILE A 83 -5.31 -0.93 -12.52
N ALA A 84 -5.99 -1.93 -13.10
CA ALA A 84 -7.05 -2.66 -12.42
C ALA A 84 -6.53 -3.40 -11.17
N THR A 85 -5.39 -4.09 -11.29
CA THR A 85 -4.74 -4.77 -10.16
C THR A 85 -4.35 -3.78 -9.06
N ALA A 86 -3.74 -2.65 -9.42
CA ALA A 86 -3.37 -1.64 -8.45
C ALA A 86 -4.58 -1.00 -7.74
N ALA A 87 -5.70 -0.84 -8.45
CA ALA A 87 -6.95 -0.36 -7.87
C ALA A 87 -7.55 -1.38 -6.88
N ALA A 88 -7.56 -2.67 -7.23
CA ALA A 88 -8.01 -3.74 -6.35
C ALA A 88 -7.16 -3.83 -5.07
N ASP A 89 -5.83 -3.74 -5.19
CA ASP A 89 -4.91 -3.70 -4.04
C ASP A 89 -5.21 -2.51 -3.12
N GLN A 90 -5.45 -1.31 -3.71
CA GLN A 90 -5.79 -0.12 -2.92
C GLN A 90 -7.11 -0.28 -2.16
N GLN A 91 -8.11 -0.88 -2.79
CA GLN A 91 -9.39 -1.18 -2.14
C GLN A 91 -9.19 -2.19 -1.00
N GLY A 92 -8.39 -3.23 -1.21
CA GLY A 92 -8.04 -4.20 -0.16
C GLY A 92 -7.39 -3.54 1.05
N VAL A 93 -6.38 -2.68 0.82
CA VAL A 93 -5.71 -1.93 1.89
C VAL A 93 -6.66 -0.97 2.61
N ALA A 94 -7.54 -0.28 1.87
CA ALA A 94 -8.53 0.62 2.46
C ALA A 94 -9.52 -0.14 3.36
N ARG A 95 -10.01 -1.30 2.90
CA ARG A 95 -10.90 -2.17 3.67
C ARG A 95 -10.25 -2.67 4.95
N GLN A 96 -9.01 -3.16 4.88
CA GLN A 96 -8.28 -3.58 6.08
C GLN A 96 -8.09 -2.44 7.09
N ARG A 97 -7.80 -1.22 6.62
CA ARG A 97 -7.69 -0.05 7.50
C ARG A 97 -9.00 0.28 8.21
N GLU A 98 -10.13 0.15 7.48
CA GLU A 98 -11.45 0.40 8.05
C GLU A 98 -11.80 -0.66 9.10
N GLU A 99 -11.54 -1.93 8.84
CA GLU A 99 -11.73 -3.03 9.81
C GLU A 99 -10.91 -2.79 11.09
N LYS A 100 -9.64 -2.40 10.96
CA LYS A 100 -8.80 -2.04 12.11
C LYS A 100 -9.40 -0.88 12.92
N ARG A 101 -9.87 0.17 12.24
CA ARG A 101 -10.52 1.30 12.92
C ARG A 101 -11.76 0.88 13.68
N LEU A 102 -12.58 0.00 13.10
CA LEU A 102 -13.77 -0.54 13.76
C LEU A 102 -13.40 -1.33 15.02
N VAL A 103 -12.41 -2.22 14.95
CA VAL A 103 -11.95 -2.98 16.13
C VAL A 103 -11.44 -2.05 17.22
N ILE A 104 -10.58 -1.09 16.90
CA ILE A 104 -10.09 -0.11 17.88
C ILE A 104 -11.25 0.71 18.46
N GLY A 105 -12.19 1.15 17.61
CA GLY A 105 -13.38 1.87 18.05
C GLY A 105 -14.29 1.09 18.99
N LEU A 106 -14.45 -0.20 18.78
CA LEU A 106 -15.18 -1.08 19.72
C LEU A 106 -14.43 -1.25 21.04
N LEU A 107 -13.13 -1.51 20.99
CA LEU A 107 -12.30 -1.64 22.18
C LEU A 107 -12.27 -0.36 23.02
N SER A 108 -12.21 0.81 22.38
CA SER A 108 -12.17 2.11 23.07
C SER A 108 -13.45 2.45 23.84
N ARG A 109 -14.58 1.78 23.53
CA ARG A 109 -15.82 1.89 24.30
C ARG A 109 -15.82 1.06 25.57
N LEU A 110 -14.95 0.07 25.66
CA LEU A 110 -14.87 -0.88 26.77
C LEU A 110 -13.73 -0.53 27.72
N VAL A 111 -12.61 -0.05 27.17
CA VAL A 111 -11.38 0.20 27.92
C VAL A 111 -10.65 1.42 27.38
N GLU A 112 -9.78 2.02 28.20
CA GLU A 112 -8.87 3.07 27.71
C GLU A 112 -7.91 2.48 26.69
N THR A 113 -7.93 3.03 25.46
CA THR A 113 -7.05 2.59 24.37
C THR A 113 -6.08 3.69 23.99
N ARG A 114 -4.85 3.31 23.66
CA ARG A 114 -3.87 4.17 23.00
C ARG A 114 -3.50 3.55 21.65
N ASN A 115 -3.75 4.29 20.58
CA ASN A 115 -3.41 3.83 19.24
C ASN A 115 -1.90 3.93 19.00
N TYR A 116 -1.35 2.89 18.38
CA TYR A 116 -0.01 2.89 17.82
C TYR A 116 -0.12 2.80 16.30
N ASP A 117 0.33 3.82 15.58
CA ASP A 117 0.32 3.84 14.11
C ASP A 117 1.32 2.81 13.55
N GLY A 118 0.95 1.53 13.59
CA GLY A 118 1.67 0.46 12.90
C GLY A 118 3.03 0.06 13.48
N TYR A 119 3.36 0.46 14.71
CA TYR A 119 4.61 0.06 15.35
C TYR A 119 4.52 -1.42 15.79
N TYR A 120 5.37 -2.28 15.23
CA TYR A 120 5.46 -3.73 15.53
C TYR A 120 4.16 -4.55 15.35
N GLY A 121 3.24 -4.14 14.47
CA GLY A 121 1.97 -4.85 14.27
C GLY A 121 0.98 -4.71 15.42
N ILE A 122 1.25 -3.84 16.39
CA ILE A 122 0.33 -3.51 17.48
C ILE A 122 -0.74 -2.58 16.92
N LEU A 123 -2.01 -2.95 17.12
CA LEU A 123 -3.16 -2.11 16.76
C LEU A 123 -3.39 -1.03 17.79
N CYS A 124 -3.45 -1.43 19.07
CA CYS A 124 -3.59 -0.51 20.20
C CYS A 124 -3.08 -1.16 21.47
N SER A 125 -2.64 -0.32 22.41
CA SER A 125 -2.51 -0.74 23.81
C SER A 125 -3.79 -0.44 24.55
N ILE A 126 -4.07 -1.28 25.54
CA ILE A 126 -5.23 -1.15 26.43
C ILE A 126 -4.77 -0.94 27.87
N ARG A 127 -5.57 -0.17 28.62
CA ARG A 127 -5.36 0.04 30.05
C ARG A 127 -6.68 -0.09 30.78
N MET A 128 -6.71 -0.89 31.84
CA MET A 128 -7.90 -1.12 32.63
C MET A 128 -7.53 -1.56 34.05
N GLN A 129 -8.00 -0.84 35.08
CA GLN A 129 -7.87 -1.22 36.48
C GLN A 129 -6.48 -1.72 36.92
N GLY A 130 -5.43 -1.01 36.53
CA GLY A 130 -4.05 -1.37 36.85
C GLY A 130 -3.42 -2.45 35.95
N MET A 131 -4.17 -3.05 35.05
CA MET A 131 -3.67 -3.92 33.99
C MET A 131 -3.30 -3.10 32.76
N THR A 132 -2.33 -3.59 32.02
CA THR A 132 -1.99 -3.10 30.68
C THR A 132 -1.96 -4.26 29.71
N GLY A 133 -2.11 -3.97 28.43
CA GLY A 133 -2.00 -5.00 27.43
C GLY A 133 -1.93 -4.43 26.03
N ASP A 134 -1.64 -5.29 25.08
CA ASP A 134 -1.53 -4.95 23.68
C ASP A 134 -2.44 -5.86 22.84
N VAL A 135 -3.11 -5.24 21.88
CA VAL A 135 -3.86 -5.94 20.83
C VAL A 135 -3.07 -5.83 19.54
N SER A 136 -2.76 -6.96 18.94
CA SER A 136 -2.04 -7.05 17.66
C SER A 136 -2.78 -7.96 16.69
N GLU A 137 -2.47 -7.83 15.40
CA GLU A 137 -2.98 -8.73 14.37
C GLU A 137 -2.38 -10.11 14.52
N GLY A 138 -3.21 -11.13 14.36
CA GLY A 138 -2.80 -12.52 14.20
C GLY A 138 -2.65 -12.90 12.73
N TYR A 139 -2.77 -14.19 12.46
CA TYR A 139 -2.79 -14.71 11.10
C TYR A 139 -4.23 -14.77 10.59
N GLY A 140 -4.47 -14.29 9.37
CA GLY A 140 -5.83 -14.17 8.82
C GLY A 140 -6.66 -13.12 9.58
N ASP A 141 -7.93 -13.43 9.87
CA ASP A 141 -8.87 -12.54 10.57
C ASP A 141 -8.82 -12.73 12.11
N THR A 142 -7.66 -13.06 12.65
CA THR A 142 -7.48 -13.27 14.08
C THR A 142 -6.74 -12.11 14.74
N TYR A 143 -6.95 -11.97 16.06
CA TYR A 143 -6.26 -10.99 16.88
C TYR A 143 -5.55 -11.69 18.05
N LYS A 144 -4.44 -11.11 18.47
CA LYS A 144 -3.71 -11.52 19.66
C LYS A 144 -3.93 -10.48 20.75
N LEU A 145 -4.32 -10.94 21.93
CA LEU A 145 -4.40 -10.11 23.11
C LEU A 145 -3.30 -10.55 24.09
N LYS A 146 -2.43 -9.64 24.46
CA LYS A 146 -1.44 -9.82 25.51
C LYS A 146 -1.83 -8.93 26.67
N LEU A 147 -1.90 -9.51 27.87
CA LEU A 147 -2.21 -8.78 29.10
C LEU A 147 -1.02 -8.88 30.06
N ASP A 148 -0.63 -7.75 30.63
CA ASP A 148 0.48 -7.62 31.57
C ASP A 148 -0.01 -7.02 32.89
N ALA A 149 0.76 -7.22 33.97
CA ALA A 149 0.51 -6.69 35.31
C ALA A 149 -0.82 -7.19 35.94
N LEU A 150 -1.19 -8.44 35.67
CA LEU A 150 -2.38 -9.06 36.26
C LEU A 150 -2.15 -9.43 37.73
N SER A 151 -3.08 -9.07 38.61
CA SER A 151 -3.17 -9.68 39.95
C SER A 151 -3.65 -11.12 39.85
N LYS A 152 -3.43 -11.93 40.92
CA LYS A 152 -3.90 -13.29 40.99
C LYS A 152 -5.41 -13.40 40.75
N ASP A 153 -6.19 -12.53 41.37
CA ASP A 153 -7.66 -12.54 41.24
C ASP A 153 -8.10 -12.17 39.81
N GLN A 154 -7.44 -11.20 39.21
CA GLN A 154 -7.72 -10.84 37.82
C GLN A 154 -7.41 -11.97 36.84
N LEU A 155 -6.27 -12.65 37.03
CA LEU A 155 -5.91 -13.82 36.21
C LEU A 155 -6.98 -14.92 36.32
N ILE A 156 -7.41 -15.28 37.57
CA ILE A 156 -8.43 -16.31 37.79
C ILE A 156 -9.76 -15.93 37.13
N ARG A 157 -10.20 -14.68 37.27
CA ARG A 157 -11.45 -14.19 36.64
C ARG A 157 -11.38 -14.22 35.11
N ILE A 158 -10.27 -13.80 34.51
CA ILE A 158 -10.11 -13.83 33.07
C ILE A 158 -10.12 -15.26 32.55
N VAL A 159 -9.35 -16.17 33.16
CA VAL A 159 -9.32 -17.58 32.76
C VAL A 159 -10.69 -18.22 32.95
N GLY A 160 -11.38 -17.93 34.07
CA GLY A 160 -12.74 -18.38 34.30
C GLY A 160 -13.72 -17.89 33.25
N PHE A 161 -13.65 -16.62 32.83
CA PHE A 161 -14.47 -16.09 31.73
C PHE A 161 -14.17 -16.79 30.42
N LEU A 162 -12.90 -16.95 30.07
CA LEU A 162 -12.49 -17.61 28.81
C LEU A 162 -12.98 -19.07 28.75
N SER A 163 -13.09 -19.75 29.88
CA SER A 163 -13.63 -21.12 29.94
C SER A 163 -15.14 -21.22 29.63
N THR A 164 -15.87 -20.09 29.72
CA THR A 164 -17.30 -20.00 29.39
C THR A 164 -17.60 -19.62 27.97
N LEU A 165 -16.58 -19.19 27.20
CA LEU A 165 -16.74 -18.89 25.78
C LEU A 165 -16.94 -20.20 25.03
N GLU A 166 -18.09 -20.34 24.40
CA GLU A 166 -18.38 -21.49 23.54
C GLU A 166 -17.40 -21.49 22.34
N ARG A 167 -17.00 -22.70 21.96
CA ARG A 167 -16.12 -22.91 20.79
C ARG A 167 -16.90 -22.83 19.49
#